data_dfb65671158c08b588da4473cd394c57
#
_entry.id   dfb65671158c08b588da4473cd394c57
#
_cell.length_a   1.000
_cell.length_b   1.000
_cell.length_c   1.000
_cell.angle_alpha   90.00
_cell.angle_beta   90.00
_cell.angle_gamma   90.00
#
_symmetry.space_group_name_H-M   'P 1'
#
loop_
_entity.id
_entity.type
_entity.pdbx_description
1 polymer ?
#
loop_
_entity_poly.entity_id
_entity_poly.type
_entity_poly.pdbx_seq_one_letter_code
_entity_poly.pdbx_strand_id
1 'polypeptide(L)'
;MAVAFNGKHLAKFIRPEEYEAIYPQVELAHKQLETKTGFGNDFLGWLDLPVTYDKEEFARIKEAAQKIRSDSDVLLVAGIGGSYLGARAVVEAVKGLYHNETSDGPKIYFCGNTISPTALNDIITVSYTHLT
;
A
#
# COMPACT_ATOMS: atom_id res chain seq x y z
N MET A 1 7.48 -14.67 -8.84
CA MET A 1 6.57 -14.33 -9.96
C MET A 1 7.15 -13.08 -10.62
N ALA A 2 7.39 -13.09 -11.92
CA ALA A 2 7.92 -11.93 -12.63
C ALA A 2 6.75 -11.06 -13.12
N VAL A 3 6.84 -9.75 -12.91
CA VAL A 3 5.89 -8.78 -13.48
C VAL A 3 6.41 -8.37 -14.85
N ALA A 4 5.55 -8.42 -15.88
CA ALA A 4 5.90 -8.01 -17.22
C ALA A 4 4.85 -7.03 -17.76
N PHE A 5 5.32 -6.01 -18.49
CA PHE A 5 4.45 -5.09 -19.21
C PHE A 5 4.01 -5.70 -20.54
N ASN A 6 2.73 -5.69 -20.83
CA ASN A 6 2.17 -6.14 -22.11
C ASN A 6 1.52 -4.98 -22.86
N GLY A 7 2.27 -4.36 -23.77
CA GLY A 7 1.83 -3.26 -24.60
C GLY A 7 1.03 -3.64 -25.87
N LYS A 8 0.65 -4.91 -26.04
CA LYS A 8 0.03 -5.42 -27.27
C LYS A 8 -1.18 -4.57 -27.76
N HIS A 9 -1.98 -4.08 -26.83
CA HIS A 9 -3.17 -3.29 -27.16
C HIS A 9 -2.87 -1.82 -27.48
N LEU A 10 -1.65 -1.33 -27.18
CA LEU A 10 -1.21 0.03 -27.47
C LEU A 10 -0.76 0.20 -28.94
N ALA A 11 -0.41 -0.86 -29.63
CA ALA A 11 0.15 -0.83 -30.99
C ALA A 11 -0.78 -0.18 -32.06
N LYS A 12 -2.07 -0.01 -31.76
CA LYS A 12 -3.01 0.72 -32.61
C LYS A 12 -3.01 2.24 -32.39
N PHE A 13 -2.45 2.69 -31.27
CA PHE A 13 -2.49 4.08 -30.82
C PHE A 13 -1.12 4.74 -30.82
N ILE A 14 -0.07 3.95 -30.63
CA ILE A 14 1.31 4.42 -30.48
C ILE A 14 2.17 3.73 -31.52
N ARG A 15 2.82 4.51 -32.36
CA ARG A 15 3.73 4.00 -33.40
C ARG A 15 5.12 3.73 -32.81
N PRO A 16 5.90 2.83 -33.40
CA PRO A 16 7.25 2.53 -32.96
C PRO A 16 8.14 3.78 -32.85
N GLU A 17 8.03 4.71 -33.80
CA GLU A 17 8.82 5.95 -33.83
C GLU A 17 8.51 6.88 -32.65
N GLU A 18 7.32 6.82 -32.09
CA GLU A 18 6.95 7.58 -30.89
C GLU A 18 7.63 7.03 -29.63
N TYR A 19 7.80 5.71 -29.55
CA TYR A 19 8.62 5.10 -28.48
C TYR A 19 10.10 5.48 -28.61
N GLU A 20 10.65 5.44 -29.82
CA GLU A 20 12.03 5.82 -30.05
C GLU A 20 12.28 7.30 -29.73
N ALA A 21 11.33 8.18 -30.03
CA ALA A 21 11.42 9.62 -29.75
C ALA A 21 11.39 9.94 -28.24
N ILE A 22 10.61 9.18 -27.43
CA ILE A 22 10.49 9.43 -25.99
C ILE A 22 11.58 8.72 -25.17
N TYR A 23 12.18 7.67 -25.72
CA TYR A 23 13.11 6.82 -24.99
C TYR A 23 14.29 7.57 -24.33
N PRO A 24 14.96 8.54 -25.00
CA PRO A 24 16.04 9.29 -24.36
C PRO A 24 15.59 10.07 -23.12
N GLN A 25 14.34 10.55 -23.09
CA GLN A 25 13.77 11.25 -21.91
C GLN A 25 13.51 10.27 -20.77
N VAL A 26 13.01 9.07 -21.07
CA VAL A 26 12.81 8.02 -20.08
C VAL A 26 14.14 7.57 -19.49
N GLU A 27 15.16 7.41 -20.31
CA GLU A 27 16.53 7.04 -19.88
C GLU A 27 17.14 8.10 -18.97
N LEU A 28 17.00 9.38 -19.33
CA LEU A 28 17.45 10.48 -18.49
C LEU A 28 16.71 10.52 -17.15
N ALA A 29 15.37 10.38 -17.14
CA ALA A 29 14.58 10.35 -15.94
C ALA A 29 14.94 9.18 -15.03
N HIS A 30 15.15 8.01 -15.60
CA HIS A 30 15.59 6.82 -14.87
C HIS A 30 16.97 7.05 -14.22
N LYS A 31 17.91 7.59 -14.98
CA LYS A 31 19.24 7.94 -14.44
C LYS A 31 19.17 8.94 -13.29
N GLN A 32 18.34 9.99 -13.42
CA GLN A 32 18.14 10.98 -12.36
C GLN A 32 17.55 10.33 -11.09
N LEU A 33 16.63 9.39 -11.25
CA LEU A 33 16.04 8.63 -10.15
C LEU A 33 17.11 7.78 -9.44
N GLU A 34 17.87 7.00 -10.18
CA GLU A 34 18.93 6.13 -9.63
C GLU A 34 20.06 6.91 -8.95
N THR A 35 20.48 8.02 -9.55
CA THR A 35 21.54 8.88 -9.01
C THR A 35 21.04 9.88 -7.96
N LYS A 36 19.73 9.96 -7.73
CA LYS A 36 19.07 10.90 -6.80
C LYS A 36 19.44 12.36 -7.07
N THR A 37 19.49 12.78 -8.34
CA THR A 37 19.94 14.11 -8.76
C THR A 37 18.82 15.01 -9.30
N GLY A 38 17.61 14.50 -9.48
CA GLY A 38 16.46 15.28 -9.98
C GLY A 38 15.78 16.12 -8.91
N PHE A 39 14.80 16.94 -9.33
CA PHE A 39 13.91 17.64 -8.41
C PHE A 39 13.15 16.63 -7.54
N GLY A 40 13.05 16.89 -6.22
CA GLY A 40 12.40 16.00 -5.27
C GLY A 40 13.26 14.83 -4.81
N ASN A 41 14.57 14.89 -5.02
CA ASN A 41 15.52 13.89 -4.57
C ASN A 41 15.48 13.64 -3.05
N ASP A 42 15.04 14.61 -2.25
CA ASP A 42 14.83 14.46 -0.81
C ASP A 42 13.73 13.44 -0.45
N PHE A 43 12.86 13.11 -1.40
CA PHE A 43 11.75 12.17 -1.23
C PHE A 43 12.01 10.78 -1.81
N LEU A 44 13.25 10.42 -2.08
CA LEU A 44 13.64 9.14 -2.72
C LEU A 44 14.08 8.04 -1.72
N GLY A 45 13.80 8.19 -0.43
CA GLY A 45 14.15 7.18 0.59
C GLY A 45 13.54 5.80 0.30
N TRP A 46 12.40 5.75 -0.37
CA TRP A 46 11.72 4.52 -0.73
C TRP A 46 12.49 3.62 -1.71
N LEU A 47 13.41 4.18 -2.51
CA LEU A 47 14.22 3.41 -3.49
C LEU A 47 15.05 2.32 -2.82
N ASP A 48 15.73 2.67 -1.76
CA ASP A 48 16.66 1.77 -1.07
C ASP A 48 16.00 1.08 0.14
N LEU A 49 14.83 1.54 0.57
CA LEU A 49 14.14 1.05 1.75
C LEU A 49 14.01 -0.49 1.82
N PRO A 50 13.73 -1.20 0.71
CA PRO A 50 13.66 -2.66 0.75
C PRO A 50 14.95 -3.36 1.20
N VAL A 51 16.08 -2.67 1.07
CA VAL A 51 17.41 -3.20 1.43
C VAL A 51 17.96 -2.54 2.70
N THR A 52 17.72 -1.23 2.86
CA THR A 52 18.33 -0.40 3.91
C THR A 52 17.42 -0.11 5.10
N TYR A 53 16.25 -0.77 5.18
CA TYR A 53 15.33 -0.56 6.30
C TYR A 53 15.98 -0.84 7.66
N ASP A 54 15.58 -0.09 8.67
CA ASP A 54 16.02 -0.28 10.05
C ASP A 54 15.46 -1.62 10.59
N LYS A 55 16.38 -2.55 10.89
CA LYS A 55 16.03 -3.89 11.36
C LYS A 55 15.52 -3.90 12.80
N GLU A 56 15.98 -2.95 13.62
CA GLU A 56 15.52 -2.81 15.01
C GLU A 56 14.12 -2.20 15.05
N GLU A 57 13.86 -1.19 14.22
CA GLU A 57 12.51 -0.66 14.04
C GLU A 57 11.55 -1.73 13.52
N PHE A 58 11.96 -2.50 12.53
CA PHE A 58 11.15 -3.60 12.01
C PHE A 58 10.87 -4.69 13.05
N ALA A 59 11.82 -4.97 13.94
CA ALA A 59 11.60 -5.89 15.06
C ALA A 59 10.53 -5.33 16.02
N ARG A 60 10.59 -4.05 16.38
CA ARG A 60 9.57 -3.37 17.20
C ARG A 60 8.18 -3.39 16.54
N ILE A 61 8.12 -3.17 15.20
CA ILE A 61 6.86 -3.26 14.45
C ILE A 61 6.25 -4.67 14.57
N LYS A 62 7.09 -5.72 14.46
CA LYS A 62 6.63 -7.10 14.63
C LYS A 62 6.11 -7.40 16.04
N GLU A 63 6.78 -6.90 17.07
CA GLU A 63 6.33 -7.00 18.46
C GLU A 63 4.99 -6.30 18.67
N ALA A 64 4.84 -5.07 18.18
CA ALA A 64 3.58 -4.34 18.25
C ALA A 64 2.44 -5.09 17.52
N ALA A 65 2.72 -5.63 16.34
CA ALA A 65 1.76 -6.44 15.59
C ALA A 65 1.37 -7.72 16.34
N GLN A 66 2.33 -8.37 17.00
CA GLN A 66 2.06 -9.55 17.85
C GLN A 66 1.18 -9.19 19.03
N LYS A 67 1.48 -8.09 19.71
CA LYS A 67 0.68 -7.59 20.83
C LYS A 67 -0.77 -7.32 20.39
N ILE A 68 -0.96 -6.60 19.29
CA ILE A 68 -2.31 -6.32 18.75
C ILE A 68 -3.05 -7.62 18.46
N ARG A 69 -2.38 -8.62 17.88
CA ARG A 69 -3.00 -9.93 17.61
C ARG A 69 -3.42 -10.69 18.85
N SER A 70 -2.71 -10.52 19.96
CA SER A 70 -3.03 -11.21 21.22
C SER A 70 -4.08 -10.50 22.06
N ASP A 71 -4.20 -9.17 21.92
CA ASP A 71 -4.98 -8.33 22.82
C ASP A 71 -6.26 -7.78 22.19
N SER A 72 -6.46 -7.98 20.88
CA SER A 72 -7.52 -7.28 20.15
C SER A 72 -8.29 -8.23 19.23
N ASP A 73 -9.61 -8.13 19.22
CA ASP A 73 -10.49 -8.79 18.27
C ASP A 73 -10.68 -7.97 16.99
N VAL A 74 -10.52 -6.65 17.09
CA VAL A 74 -10.69 -5.70 16.00
C VAL A 74 -9.54 -4.70 15.96
N LEU A 75 -9.00 -4.46 14.78
CA LEU A 75 -8.09 -3.36 14.47
C LEU A 75 -8.79 -2.35 13.58
N LEU A 76 -9.02 -1.14 14.09
CA LEU A 76 -9.59 -0.05 13.33
C LEU A 76 -8.50 0.90 12.84
N VAL A 77 -8.37 1.03 11.53
CA VAL A 77 -7.40 1.92 10.88
C VAL A 77 -8.11 3.18 10.40
N ALA A 78 -7.93 4.28 11.15
CA ALA A 78 -8.50 5.58 10.79
C ALA A 78 -7.50 6.38 9.97
N GLY A 79 -7.86 6.70 8.72
CA GLY A 79 -7.00 7.44 7.81
C GLY A 79 -7.68 7.79 6.50
N ILE A 80 -7.04 8.64 5.71
CA ILE A 80 -7.50 9.03 4.39
C ILE A 80 -6.32 9.02 3.41
N GLY A 81 -6.57 8.68 2.15
CA GLY A 81 -5.55 8.65 1.09
C GLY A 81 -4.35 7.77 1.46
N GLY A 82 -3.15 8.31 1.35
CA GLY A 82 -1.91 7.58 1.63
C GLY A 82 -1.76 7.05 3.05
N SER A 83 -2.50 7.59 4.01
CA SER A 83 -2.44 7.15 5.41
C SER A 83 -3.07 5.77 5.66
N TYR A 84 -3.89 5.25 4.73
CA TYR A 84 -4.45 3.90 4.89
C TYR A 84 -4.39 3.04 3.61
N LEU A 85 -4.39 3.66 2.41
CA LEU A 85 -4.48 2.92 1.15
C LEU A 85 -3.31 1.95 0.94
N GLY A 86 -2.10 2.32 1.35
CA GLY A 86 -0.94 1.44 1.26
C GLY A 86 -1.09 0.17 2.11
N ALA A 87 -1.48 0.33 3.37
CA ALA A 87 -1.74 -0.79 4.27
C ALA A 87 -2.89 -1.66 3.77
N ARG A 88 -4.00 -1.05 3.33
CA ARG A 88 -5.14 -1.75 2.77
C ARG A 88 -4.77 -2.56 1.52
N ALA A 89 -4.03 -1.96 0.60
CA ALA A 89 -3.59 -2.64 -0.62
C ALA A 89 -2.75 -3.89 -0.31
N VAL A 90 -1.84 -3.82 0.67
CA VAL A 90 -1.03 -4.98 1.08
C VAL A 90 -1.87 -6.04 1.76
N VAL A 91 -2.77 -5.66 2.67
CA VAL A 91 -3.68 -6.61 3.33
C VAL A 91 -4.53 -7.34 2.30
N GLU A 92 -5.19 -6.62 1.39
CA GLU A 92 -6.05 -7.23 0.36
C GLU A 92 -5.25 -8.08 -0.65
N ALA A 93 -4.03 -7.68 -1.02
CA ALA A 93 -3.17 -8.45 -1.92
C ALA A 93 -2.65 -9.76 -1.29
N VAL A 94 -2.34 -9.74 0.01
CA VAL A 94 -1.71 -10.88 0.70
C VAL A 94 -2.75 -11.81 1.34
N LYS A 95 -3.81 -11.24 1.90
CA LYS A 95 -4.85 -11.96 2.65
C LYS A 95 -6.15 -12.15 1.87
N GLY A 96 -6.37 -11.40 0.79
CA GLY A 96 -7.61 -11.39 0.03
C GLY A 96 -8.64 -10.39 0.56
N LEU A 97 -9.67 -10.14 -0.28
CA LEU A 97 -10.74 -9.18 0.03
C LEU A 97 -11.61 -9.59 1.23
N TYR A 98 -11.71 -10.89 1.47
CA TYR A 98 -12.55 -11.48 2.53
C TYR A 98 -11.73 -11.95 3.75
N HIS A 99 -10.59 -11.27 4.00
CA HIS A 99 -9.69 -11.66 5.09
C HIS A 99 -10.35 -11.65 6.48
N ASN A 100 -11.32 -10.76 6.70
CA ASN A 100 -12.06 -10.70 7.95
C ASN A 100 -12.92 -11.95 8.22
N GLU A 101 -13.37 -12.63 7.18
CA GLU A 101 -14.18 -13.84 7.26
C GLU A 101 -13.33 -15.13 7.28
N THR A 102 -12.12 -15.06 6.76
CA THR A 102 -11.24 -16.22 6.56
C THR A 102 -10.04 -16.27 7.50
N SER A 103 -9.82 -15.22 8.31
CA SER A 103 -8.68 -15.10 9.23
C SER A 103 -9.10 -15.38 10.67
N ASP A 104 -8.29 -16.11 11.42
CA ASP A 104 -8.44 -16.33 12.85
C ASP A 104 -7.89 -15.16 13.71
N GLY A 105 -7.28 -14.16 13.08
CA GLY A 105 -6.75 -12.97 13.77
C GLY A 105 -7.77 -11.85 13.88
N PRO A 106 -7.35 -10.70 14.42
CA PRO A 106 -8.20 -9.52 14.53
C PRO A 106 -8.81 -9.12 13.20
N LYS A 107 -10.09 -8.74 13.22
CA LYS A 107 -10.77 -8.16 12.06
C LYS A 107 -10.20 -6.77 11.78
N ILE A 108 -9.91 -6.46 10.53
CA ILE A 108 -9.31 -5.18 10.14
C ILE A 108 -10.34 -4.35 9.39
N TYR A 109 -10.66 -3.17 9.91
CA TYR A 109 -11.55 -2.23 9.27
C TYR A 109 -10.85 -0.90 9.00
N PHE A 110 -11.19 -0.28 7.87
CA PHE A 110 -10.63 1.00 7.46
C PHE A 110 -11.71 2.08 7.46
N CYS A 111 -11.43 3.23 8.09
CA CYS A 111 -12.35 4.37 8.17
C CYS A 111 -11.61 5.71 8.01
N GLY A 112 -12.38 6.81 7.91
CA GLY A 112 -11.84 8.16 7.80
C GLY A 112 -11.83 8.71 6.37
N ASN A 113 -12.21 7.93 5.38
CA ASN A 113 -12.32 8.35 3.97
C ASN A 113 -13.66 8.99 3.61
N THR A 114 -14.57 9.10 4.57
CA THR A 114 -15.90 9.72 4.41
C THR A 114 -16.29 10.45 5.69
N ILE A 115 -17.09 11.51 5.56
CA ILE A 115 -17.72 12.24 6.67
C ILE A 115 -19.14 11.75 6.96
N SER A 116 -19.57 10.64 6.33
CA SER A 116 -20.90 10.08 6.52
C SER A 116 -21.07 9.53 7.95
N PRO A 117 -22.03 10.03 8.75
CA PRO A 117 -22.31 9.48 10.06
C PRO A 117 -22.86 8.04 9.98
N THR A 118 -23.55 7.69 8.90
CA THR A 118 -24.04 6.33 8.67
C THR A 118 -22.89 5.36 8.54
N ALA A 119 -21.89 5.68 7.69
CA ALA A 119 -20.72 4.82 7.54
C ALA A 119 -19.92 4.66 8.84
N LEU A 120 -19.84 5.71 9.66
CA LEU A 120 -19.20 5.63 10.97
C LEU A 120 -20.00 4.74 11.93
N ASN A 121 -21.33 4.88 11.97
CA ASN A 121 -22.18 4.03 12.80
C ASN A 121 -22.11 2.56 12.40
N ASP A 122 -22.05 2.27 11.10
CA ASP A 122 -21.89 0.90 10.58
C ASP A 122 -20.59 0.28 11.10
N ILE A 123 -19.47 1.02 11.02
CA ILE A 123 -18.16 0.55 11.52
C ILE A 123 -18.19 0.34 13.03
N ILE A 124 -18.79 1.26 13.80
CA ILE A 124 -18.95 1.12 15.25
C ILE A 124 -19.77 -0.14 15.56
N THR A 125 -20.88 -0.33 14.88
CA THR A 125 -21.77 -1.48 15.08
C THR A 125 -21.03 -2.80 14.81
N VAL A 126 -20.33 -2.89 13.69
CA VAL A 126 -19.59 -4.10 13.32
C VAL A 126 -18.44 -4.38 14.30
N SER A 127 -17.70 -3.35 14.74
CA SER A 127 -16.66 -3.53 15.75
C SER A 127 -17.19 -3.92 17.13
N TYR A 128 -18.36 -3.43 17.53
CA TYR A 128 -18.98 -3.75 18.82
C TYR A 128 -19.54 -5.18 18.89
N THR A 129 -20.07 -5.72 17.78
CA THR A 129 -20.61 -7.09 17.73
C THR A 129 -19.55 -8.16 17.90
N HIS A 130 -18.27 -7.84 17.80
CA HIS A 130 -17.16 -8.74 18.06
C HIS A 130 -16.61 -8.65 19.50
N LEU A 131 -17.11 -7.73 20.33
CA LEU A 131 -16.71 -7.54 21.73
C LEU A 131 -17.66 -8.22 22.74
N THR A 132 -18.69 -8.90 22.29
CA THR A 132 -19.63 -9.69 23.09
C THR A 132 -19.50 -11.18 22.81
#